data_0949afb2e776a62e6ef5726493c81945
#
_entry.id   0949afb2e776a62e6ef5726493c81945
#
_cell.length_a   1.000
_cell.length_b   1.000
_cell.length_c   1.000
_cell.angle_alpha   90.00
_cell.angle_beta   90.00
_cell.angle_gamma   90.00
#
_symmetry.space_group_name_H-M   'P 1'
#
loop_
_entity.id
_entity.type
_entity.pdbx_description
1 polymer ?
#
loop_
_entity_poly.entity_id
_entity_poly.type
_entity_poly.pdbx_seq_one_letter_code
_entity_poly.pdbx_strand_id
1 'polypeptide(L)'
;MKKETQFLWGGAISAAQSEGNYLADGRQPSNFDYLPLDDRRLKAVYKNQADSILASTGDEIYPGRNGNDFYHHYREDIGLLKELGVNSFRFSISWSRIFPTGEEEQPNEAGLKFYEDLLTELEKQQMEPIVTLSHFEIPIQLVKKYNGWEDRKVIDFFLHYGKTVMTRFKERIKYW
;
A
#
# COMPACT_ATOMS: atom_id res chain seq x y z
N MET A 1 -4.76 -17.73 34.29
CA MET A 1 -5.91 -17.22 33.54
C MET A 1 -5.59 -17.34 32.06
N LYS A 2 -6.34 -18.13 31.27
CA LYS A 2 -6.24 -18.09 29.80
C LYS A 2 -6.75 -16.71 29.36
N LYS A 3 -5.89 -15.91 28.70
CA LYS A 3 -6.37 -14.71 27.98
C LYS A 3 -7.43 -15.20 27.00
N GLU A 4 -8.68 -14.77 27.17
CA GLU A 4 -9.67 -14.96 26.14
C GLU A 4 -9.14 -14.30 24.87
N THR A 5 -8.90 -15.09 23.85
CA THR A 5 -8.50 -14.58 22.53
C THR A 5 -9.75 -13.95 21.93
N GLN A 6 -9.81 -12.63 21.92
CA GLN A 6 -10.89 -11.92 21.27
C GLN A 6 -10.92 -12.30 19.79
N PHE A 7 -12.06 -12.68 19.28
CA PHE A 7 -12.27 -12.94 17.86
C PHE A 7 -12.12 -11.62 17.07
N LEU A 8 -11.30 -11.62 16.04
CA LEU A 8 -11.10 -10.45 15.18
C LEU A 8 -12.15 -10.45 14.07
N TRP A 9 -12.97 -9.41 14.08
CA TRP A 9 -14.01 -9.16 13.12
C TRP A 9 -13.74 -7.85 12.40
N GLY A 10 -13.53 -7.85 11.08
CA GLY A 10 -13.08 -6.66 10.40
C GLY A 10 -13.23 -6.65 8.89
N GLY A 11 -12.75 -5.57 8.30
CA GLY A 11 -12.67 -5.34 6.86
C GLY A 11 -11.23 -5.24 6.37
N ALA A 12 -11.07 -5.19 5.04
CA ALA A 12 -9.77 -5.07 4.40
C ALA A 12 -9.78 -4.09 3.22
N ILE A 13 -8.70 -3.33 3.10
CA ILE A 13 -8.39 -2.54 1.90
C ILE A 13 -6.95 -2.83 1.46
N SER A 14 -6.58 -2.36 0.27
CA SER A 14 -5.20 -2.28 -0.15
C SER A 14 -4.82 -0.85 -0.53
N ALA A 15 -3.55 -0.48 -0.31
CA ALA A 15 -3.02 0.83 -0.64
C ALA A 15 -3.27 1.21 -2.10
N ALA A 16 -2.96 0.29 -3.02
CA ALA A 16 -3.10 0.50 -4.45
C ALA A 16 -4.55 0.76 -4.92
N GLN A 17 -5.54 0.26 -4.17
CA GLN A 17 -6.95 0.39 -4.54
C GLN A 17 -7.64 1.56 -3.85
N SER A 18 -7.19 1.94 -2.66
CA SER A 18 -7.95 2.83 -1.79
C SER A 18 -7.26 4.15 -1.46
N GLU A 19 -5.92 4.16 -1.30
CA GLU A 19 -5.23 5.36 -0.82
C GLU A 19 -5.43 6.57 -1.73
N GLY A 20 -5.21 6.40 -3.04
CA GLY A 20 -5.12 7.53 -3.95
C GLY A 20 -3.86 8.38 -3.69
N ASN A 21 -3.91 9.64 -4.09
CA ASN A 21 -2.82 10.60 -3.85
C ASN A 21 -1.43 10.07 -4.21
N TYR A 22 -1.35 9.50 -5.41
CA TYR A 22 -0.20 8.73 -5.90
C TYR A 22 1.10 9.54 -6.09
N LEU A 23 1.05 10.87 -5.96
CA LEU A 23 2.21 11.77 -5.98
C LEU A 23 2.35 12.61 -4.70
N ALA A 24 1.47 12.42 -3.69
CA ALA A 24 1.51 13.21 -2.48
C ALA A 24 2.70 12.84 -1.59
N ASP A 25 3.24 13.84 -0.91
CA ASP A 25 4.28 13.71 0.12
C ASP A 25 5.50 12.91 -0.32
N GLY A 26 5.94 13.13 -1.57
CA GLY A 26 7.12 12.47 -2.14
C GLY A 26 6.91 11.05 -2.65
N ARG A 27 5.68 10.49 -2.54
CA ARG A 27 5.35 9.22 -3.19
C ARG A 27 5.57 9.32 -4.70
N GLN A 28 6.11 8.26 -5.30
CA GLN A 28 6.17 8.09 -6.74
C GLN A 28 5.21 7.00 -7.19
N PRO A 29 4.85 6.95 -8.47
CA PRO A 29 3.92 5.95 -8.96
C PRO A 29 4.41 4.52 -8.76
N SER A 30 3.47 3.63 -8.51
CA SER A 30 3.61 2.19 -8.62
C SER A 30 3.13 1.68 -9.98
N ASN A 31 3.33 0.42 -10.27
CA ASN A 31 2.76 -0.23 -11.46
C ASN A 31 1.22 -0.14 -11.49
N PHE A 32 0.54 -0.12 -10.33
CA PHE A 32 -0.92 0.01 -10.25
C PHE A 32 -1.44 1.37 -10.69
N ASP A 33 -0.65 2.42 -10.52
CA ASP A 33 -1.00 3.77 -10.95
C ASP A 33 -0.98 3.93 -12.49
N TYR A 34 -0.51 2.90 -13.20
CA TYR A 34 -0.51 2.78 -14.66
C TYR A 34 -1.51 1.74 -15.20
N LEU A 35 -2.34 1.15 -14.34
CA LEU A 35 -3.38 0.22 -14.78
C LEU A 35 -4.63 0.97 -15.24
N PRO A 36 -4.90 1.03 -16.57
CA PRO A 36 -6.04 1.75 -17.10
C PRO A 36 -7.37 1.04 -16.79
N LEU A 37 -8.46 1.79 -16.87
CA LEU A 37 -9.84 1.29 -16.77
C LEU A 37 -10.35 0.82 -18.13
N ASP A 38 -9.67 -0.16 -18.75
CA ASP A 38 -10.09 -0.76 -20.01
C ASP A 38 -9.61 -2.21 -20.13
N ASP A 39 -9.82 -2.83 -21.29
CA ASP A 39 -9.46 -4.24 -21.54
C ASP A 39 -7.96 -4.54 -21.40
N ARG A 40 -7.10 -3.53 -21.50
CA ARG A 40 -5.65 -3.65 -21.30
C ARG A 40 -5.31 -3.99 -19.85
N ARG A 41 -6.16 -3.60 -18.88
CA ARG A 41 -5.96 -3.89 -17.46
C ARG A 41 -5.75 -5.38 -17.19
N LEU A 42 -6.62 -6.23 -17.74
CA LEU A 42 -6.51 -7.68 -17.56
C LEU A 42 -5.27 -8.24 -18.25
N LYS A 43 -4.94 -7.74 -19.44
CA LYS A 43 -3.73 -8.14 -20.17
C LYS A 43 -2.46 -7.76 -19.42
N ALA A 44 -2.42 -6.56 -18.83
CA ALA A 44 -1.30 -6.08 -18.04
C ALA A 44 -1.08 -6.92 -16.76
N VAL A 45 -2.16 -7.26 -16.07
CA VAL A 45 -2.10 -8.05 -14.83
C VAL A 45 -1.71 -9.51 -15.09
N TYR A 46 -2.30 -10.14 -16.10
CA TYR A 46 -2.12 -11.59 -16.35
C TYR A 46 -0.95 -11.95 -17.26
N LYS A 47 -0.47 -11.01 -18.09
CA LYS A 47 0.59 -11.29 -19.06
C LYS A 47 1.95 -10.72 -18.70
N ASN A 48 2.07 -10.04 -17.54
CA ASN A 48 3.29 -9.40 -17.07
C ASN A 48 3.96 -8.51 -18.14
N GLN A 49 3.14 -7.80 -18.93
CA GLN A 49 3.63 -6.95 -20.00
C GLN A 49 3.88 -5.53 -19.49
N ALA A 50 5.09 -5.29 -18.98
CA ALA A 50 5.51 -3.95 -18.52
C ALA A 50 5.31 -2.89 -19.62
N ASP A 51 5.58 -3.23 -20.87
CA ASP A 51 5.41 -2.33 -22.02
C ASP A 51 3.97 -1.90 -22.21
N SER A 52 2.99 -2.79 -21.98
CA SER A 52 1.58 -2.45 -22.11
C SER A 52 1.07 -1.56 -20.97
N ILE A 53 1.69 -1.65 -19.80
CA ILE A 53 1.41 -0.80 -18.64
C ILE A 53 1.97 0.61 -18.87
N LEU A 54 3.11 0.71 -19.53
CA LEU A 54 3.83 1.96 -19.77
C LEU A 54 3.37 2.70 -21.03
N ALA A 55 2.66 2.03 -21.95
CA ALA A 55 2.13 2.60 -23.18
C ALA A 55 0.82 3.38 -22.89
N SER A 56 0.96 4.61 -22.37
CA SER A 56 -0.16 5.55 -22.20
C SER A 56 -0.43 6.28 -23.53
N THR A 57 -1.69 6.40 -23.92
CA THR A 57 -2.14 7.23 -25.06
C THR A 57 -2.59 8.62 -24.63
N GLY A 58 -2.65 8.90 -23.32
CA GLY A 58 -2.98 10.21 -22.76
C GLY A 58 -4.45 10.38 -22.32
N ASP A 59 -5.36 9.58 -22.84
CA ASP A 59 -6.81 9.70 -22.58
C ASP A 59 -7.35 8.67 -21.57
N GLU A 60 -6.46 7.87 -20.98
CA GLU A 60 -6.87 6.80 -20.08
C GLU A 60 -7.27 7.28 -18.69
N ILE A 61 -8.28 6.61 -18.14
CA ILE A 61 -8.64 6.73 -16.72
C ILE A 61 -7.84 5.70 -15.93
N TYR A 62 -7.14 6.17 -14.91
CA TYR A 62 -6.34 5.34 -14.00
C TYR A 62 -6.96 5.35 -12.60
N PRO A 63 -7.82 4.39 -12.26
CA PRO A 63 -8.54 4.40 -10.97
C PRO A 63 -7.62 4.39 -9.74
N GLY A 64 -6.48 3.71 -9.82
CA GLY A 64 -5.51 3.62 -8.71
C GLY A 64 -4.94 4.95 -8.26
N ARG A 65 -4.89 5.96 -9.16
CA ARG A 65 -4.36 7.29 -8.85
C ARG A 65 -5.19 8.07 -7.84
N ASN A 66 -6.49 7.86 -7.87
CA ASN A 66 -7.44 8.51 -6.97
C ASN A 66 -7.92 7.57 -5.87
N GLY A 67 -8.10 6.29 -6.18
CA GLY A 67 -8.69 5.31 -5.26
C GLY A 67 -10.01 5.82 -4.70
N ASN A 68 -10.25 5.56 -3.42
CA ASN A 68 -11.34 6.17 -2.64
C ASN A 68 -10.86 7.39 -1.84
N ASP A 69 -9.67 7.87 -2.13
CA ASP A 69 -9.02 8.96 -1.40
C ASP A 69 -8.86 8.68 0.11
N PHE A 70 -8.65 7.42 0.45
CA PHE A 70 -8.43 7.00 1.83
C PHE A 70 -7.27 7.75 2.50
N TYR A 71 -6.31 8.22 1.71
CA TYR A 71 -5.20 9.05 2.21
C TYR A 71 -5.68 10.27 3.00
N HIS A 72 -6.73 10.96 2.57
CA HIS A 72 -7.30 12.10 3.27
C HIS A 72 -8.42 11.72 4.23
N HIS A 73 -9.19 10.69 3.89
CA HIS A 73 -10.43 10.33 4.60
C HIS A 73 -10.29 9.23 5.63
N TYR A 74 -9.09 8.65 5.84
CA TYR A 74 -8.90 7.48 6.71
C TYR A 74 -9.47 7.65 8.13
N ARG A 75 -9.48 8.86 8.69
CA ARG A 75 -10.03 9.10 10.03
C ARG A 75 -11.54 8.93 10.07
N GLU A 76 -12.21 9.46 9.07
CA GLU A 76 -13.66 9.32 8.90
C GLU A 76 -14.03 7.86 8.62
N ASP A 77 -13.34 7.23 7.67
CA ASP A 77 -13.57 5.84 7.28
C ASP A 77 -13.38 4.87 8.45
N ILE A 78 -12.34 5.05 9.26
CA ILE A 78 -12.11 4.25 10.47
C ILE A 78 -13.20 4.50 11.52
N GLY A 79 -13.68 5.73 11.65
CA GLY A 79 -14.83 6.05 12.50
C GLY A 79 -16.09 5.30 12.08
N LEU A 80 -16.41 5.31 10.79
CA LEU A 80 -17.55 4.55 10.24
C LEU A 80 -17.40 3.04 10.43
N LEU A 81 -16.21 2.49 10.25
CA LEU A 81 -15.93 1.08 10.55
C LEU A 81 -16.17 0.76 12.02
N LYS A 82 -15.81 1.67 12.93
CA LYS A 82 -16.09 1.51 14.35
C LYS A 82 -17.59 1.47 14.65
N GLU A 83 -18.36 2.33 14.01
CA GLU A 83 -19.84 2.34 14.13
C GLU A 83 -20.46 1.03 13.64
N LEU A 84 -19.88 0.38 12.63
CA LEU A 84 -20.28 -0.96 12.19
C LEU A 84 -19.94 -2.09 13.19
N GLY A 85 -19.24 -1.77 14.28
CA GLY A 85 -18.89 -2.72 15.33
C GLY A 85 -17.70 -3.63 15.03
N VAL A 86 -16.89 -3.35 14.00
CA VAL A 86 -15.68 -4.12 13.73
C VAL A 86 -14.57 -3.77 14.73
N ASN A 87 -13.68 -4.71 15.01
CA ASN A 87 -12.60 -4.58 15.98
C ASN A 87 -11.21 -4.84 15.37
N SER A 88 -11.14 -5.03 14.07
CA SER A 88 -9.87 -5.20 13.34
C SER A 88 -9.96 -4.57 11.94
N PHE A 89 -8.83 -4.12 11.43
CA PHE A 89 -8.75 -3.55 10.10
C PHE A 89 -7.47 -3.99 9.39
N ARG A 90 -7.62 -4.61 8.21
CA ARG A 90 -6.50 -5.00 7.38
C ARG A 90 -6.25 -3.96 6.30
N PHE A 91 -5.00 -3.53 6.18
CA PHE A 91 -4.55 -2.64 5.10
C PHE A 91 -3.16 -3.05 4.61
N SER A 92 -2.78 -2.60 3.43
CA SER A 92 -1.40 -2.75 2.95
C SER A 92 -0.64 -1.42 3.05
N ILE A 93 0.69 -1.52 3.13
CA ILE A 93 1.58 -0.36 3.07
C ILE A 93 2.09 -0.24 1.63
N SER A 94 1.95 0.95 1.03
CA SER A 94 2.46 1.22 -0.31
C SER A 94 3.98 1.33 -0.29
N TRP A 95 4.66 0.40 -0.98
CA TRP A 95 6.11 0.42 -1.08
C TRP A 95 6.62 1.75 -1.66
N SER A 96 6.00 2.25 -2.74
CA SER A 96 6.40 3.50 -3.37
C SER A 96 6.11 4.77 -2.54
N ARG A 97 5.34 4.66 -1.44
CA ARG A 97 5.19 5.75 -0.47
C ARG A 97 6.36 5.80 0.50
N ILE A 98 6.95 4.64 0.81
CA ILE A 98 8.08 4.53 1.74
C ILE A 98 9.43 4.66 1.02
N PHE A 99 9.57 4.02 -0.13
CA PHE A 99 10.73 4.12 -1.02
C PHE A 99 10.23 4.45 -2.43
N PRO A 100 10.17 5.73 -2.79
CA PRO A 100 9.53 6.21 -4.01
C PRO A 100 10.00 5.55 -5.31
N THR A 101 11.29 5.31 -5.47
CA THR A 101 11.84 4.56 -6.62
C THR A 101 12.10 3.09 -6.30
N GLY A 102 12.13 2.74 -5.01
CA GLY A 102 12.47 1.43 -4.49
C GLY A 102 13.96 1.21 -4.21
N GLU A 103 14.82 2.14 -4.61
CA GLU A 103 16.29 2.03 -4.53
C GLU A 103 16.93 2.97 -3.49
N GLU A 104 16.13 3.79 -2.80
CA GLU A 104 16.65 4.75 -1.83
C GLU A 104 17.29 4.06 -0.63
N GLU A 105 18.36 4.64 -0.09
CA GLU A 105 19.00 4.20 1.15
C GLU A 105 18.17 4.60 2.38
N GLN A 106 17.48 5.74 2.31
CA GLN A 106 16.66 6.27 3.40
C GLN A 106 15.19 6.31 3.00
N PRO A 107 14.28 5.95 3.93
CA PRO A 107 12.86 5.98 3.65
C PRO A 107 12.33 7.41 3.54
N ASN A 108 11.22 7.56 2.85
CA ASN A 108 10.43 8.77 2.86
C ASN A 108 9.70 8.90 4.21
N GLU A 109 10.16 9.79 5.07
CA GLU A 109 9.60 9.99 6.40
C GLU A 109 8.13 10.48 6.36
N ALA A 110 7.74 11.25 5.35
CA ALA A 110 6.34 11.66 5.20
C ALA A 110 5.43 10.45 4.93
N GLY A 111 5.90 9.48 4.14
CA GLY A 111 5.20 8.22 3.93
C GLY A 111 5.09 7.38 5.20
N LEU A 112 6.16 7.27 5.98
CA LEU A 112 6.12 6.58 7.28
C LEU A 112 5.16 7.27 8.25
N LYS A 113 5.17 8.61 8.28
CA LYS A 113 4.30 9.42 9.13
C LYS A 113 2.82 9.19 8.83
N PHE A 114 2.44 9.06 7.58
CA PHE A 114 1.06 8.72 7.21
C PHE A 114 0.59 7.43 7.87
N TYR A 115 1.41 6.36 7.83
CA TYR A 115 1.04 5.10 8.47
C TYR A 115 1.12 5.15 10.00
N GLU A 116 1.98 5.98 10.59
CA GLU A 116 1.95 6.25 12.02
C GLU A 116 0.62 6.89 12.45
N ASP A 117 0.15 7.84 11.68
CA ASP A 117 -1.10 8.54 11.95
C ASP A 117 -2.32 7.61 11.77
N LEU A 118 -2.29 6.77 10.73
CA LEU A 118 -3.29 5.72 10.51
C LEU A 118 -3.35 4.74 11.70
N LEU A 119 -2.20 4.24 12.14
CA LEU A 119 -2.12 3.35 13.30
C LEU A 119 -2.61 4.04 14.58
N THR A 120 -2.31 5.33 14.75
CA THR A 120 -2.80 6.12 15.89
C THR A 120 -4.32 6.24 15.89
N GLU A 121 -4.93 6.39 14.72
CA GLU A 121 -6.39 6.41 14.63
C GLU A 121 -7.01 5.04 14.94
N LEU A 122 -6.42 3.95 14.43
CA LEU A 122 -6.87 2.59 14.78
C LEU A 122 -6.78 2.31 16.28
N GLU A 123 -5.71 2.75 16.93
CA GLU A 123 -5.54 2.62 18.39
C GLU A 123 -6.62 3.38 19.17
N LYS A 124 -6.94 4.63 18.77
CA LYS A 124 -8.04 5.41 19.37
C LYS A 124 -9.37 4.68 19.28
N GLN A 125 -9.63 4.04 18.14
CA GLN A 125 -10.86 3.30 17.91
C GLN A 125 -10.81 1.87 18.47
N GLN A 126 -9.71 1.47 19.12
CA GLN A 126 -9.51 0.12 19.66
C GLN A 126 -9.66 -0.97 18.59
N MET A 127 -9.13 -0.73 17.40
CA MET A 127 -9.07 -1.68 16.30
C MET A 127 -7.69 -2.30 16.18
N GLU A 128 -7.62 -3.62 16.09
CA GLU A 128 -6.38 -4.36 15.87
C GLU A 128 -5.93 -4.20 14.42
N PRO A 129 -4.72 -3.67 14.14
CA PRO A 129 -4.18 -3.58 12.79
C PRO A 129 -3.70 -4.94 12.30
N ILE A 130 -4.03 -5.28 11.05
CA ILE A 130 -3.49 -6.42 10.32
C ILE A 130 -2.83 -5.86 9.07
N VAL A 131 -1.51 -5.98 8.96
CA VAL A 131 -0.76 -5.27 7.92
C VAL A 131 -0.20 -6.23 6.87
N THR A 132 -0.44 -5.87 5.62
CA THR A 132 0.11 -6.54 4.44
C THR A 132 1.27 -5.69 3.90
N LEU A 133 2.49 -6.27 3.84
CA LEU A 133 3.66 -5.55 3.34
C LEU A 133 3.55 -5.20 1.86
N SER A 134 3.02 -6.08 1.05
CA SER A 134 2.84 -5.85 -0.38
C SER A 134 1.53 -6.48 -0.86
N HIS A 135 0.75 -5.71 -1.62
CA HIS A 135 -0.46 -6.17 -2.28
C HIS A 135 -0.34 -5.94 -3.78
N PHE A 136 0.63 -6.65 -4.40
CA PHE A 136 1.00 -6.64 -5.84
C PHE A 136 1.68 -5.36 -6.36
N GLU A 137 1.54 -4.22 -5.68
CA GLU A 137 2.19 -2.99 -6.13
C GLU A 137 3.70 -3.02 -5.90
N ILE A 138 4.40 -2.45 -6.85
CA ILE A 138 5.86 -2.27 -6.84
C ILE A 138 6.18 -0.88 -7.42
N PRO A 139 7.17 -0.15 -6.91
CA PRO A 139 7.60 1.12 -7.49
C PRO A 139 7.85 0.99 -8.99
N ILE A 140 7.29 1.91 -9.79
CA ILE A 140 7.34 1.81 -11.25
C ILE A 140 8.78 1.83 -11.80
N GLN A 141 9.71 2.46 -11.07
CA GLN A 141 11.11 2.49 -11.48
C GLN A 141 11.76 1.10 -11.42
N LEU A 142 11.35 0.26 -10.46
CA LEU A 142 11.83 -1.13 -10.41
C LEU A 142 11.27 -1.96 -11.57
N VAL A 143 10.06 -1.66 -12.05
CA VAL A 143 9.52 -2.28 -13.26
C VAL A 143 10.32 -1.85 -14.47
N LYS A 144 10.56 -0.55 -14.66
CA LYS A 144 11.28 0.01 -15.82
C LYS A 144 12.73 -0.46 -15.90
N LYS A 145 13.41 -0.56 -14.75
CA LYS A 145 14.85 -0.81 -14.69
C LYS A 145 15.20 -2.29 -14.57
N TYR A 146 14.35 -3.07 -13.93
CA TYR A 146 14.63 -4.45 -13.54
C TYR A 146 13.57 -5.45 -14.02
N ASN A 147 12.58 -5.01 -14.78
CA ASN A 147 11.40 -5.80 -15.15
C ASN A 147 10.66 -6.38 -13.92
N GLY A 148 10.60 -5.59 -12.84
CA GLY A 148 9.97 -5.98 -11.59
C GLY A 148 10.63 -7.20 -10.95
N TRP A 149 9.85 -8.19 -10.56
CA TRP A 149 10.32 -9.38 -9.85
C TRP A 149 11.17 -10.38 -10.69
N GLU A 150 11.38 -10.11 -11.97
CA GLU A 150 12.23 -10.95 -12.81
C GLU A 150 13.71 -10.81 -12.46
N ASP A 151 14.15 -9.63 -12.01
CA ASP A 151 15.52 -9.43 -11.55
C ASP A 151 15.65 -9.70 -10.04
N ARG A 152 16.58 -10.57 -9.69
CA ARG A 152 16.84 -10.95 -8.28
C ARG A 152 17.25 -9.78 -7.40
N LYS A 153 17.79 -8.72 -7.96
CA LYS A 153 18.17 -7.50 -7.23
C LYS A 153 16.97 -6.83 -6.53
N VAL A 154 15.78 -6.99 -7.09
CA VAL A 154 14.54 -6.47 -6.49
C VAL A 154 14.23 -7.14 -5.14
N ILE A 155 14.73 -8.34 -4.90
CA ILE A 155 14.63 -9.02 -3.61
C ILE A 155 15.34 -8.21 -2.51
N ASP A 156 16.54 -7.69 -2.80
CA ASP A 156 17.32 -6.91 -1.83
C ASP A 156 16.61 -5.60 -1.50
N PHE A 157 16.02 -4.92 -2.48
CA PHE A 157 15.21 -3.73 -2.27
C PHE A 157 13.96 -4.01 -1.44
N PHE A 158 13.28 -5.14 -1.71
CA PHE A 158 12.13 -5.54 -0.92
C PHE A 158 12.49 -5.89 0.52
N LEU A 159 13.62 -6.56 0.73
CA LEU A 159 14.12 -6.85 2.08
C LEU A 159 14.44 -5.56 2.84
N HIS A 160 15.04 -4.57 2.17
CA HIS A 160 15.31 -3.26 2.77
C HIS A 160 14.01 -2.55 3.16
N TYR A 161 13.02 -2.51 2.25
CA TYR A 161 11.68 -1.99 2.52
C TYR A 161 11.01 -2.70 3.71
N GLY A 162 10.93 -4.03 3.65
CA GLY A 162 10.28 -4.83 4.69
C GLY A 162 10.94 -4.64 6.06
N LYS A 163 12.29 -4.66 6.11
CA LYS A 163 13.04 -4.42 7.34
C LYS A 163 12.77 -3.04 7.92
N THR A 164 12.75 -2.00 7.09
CA THR A 164 12.46 -0.63 7.51
C THR A 164 11.07 -0.51 8.12
N VAL A 165 10.05 -0.97 7.42
CA VAL A 165 8.66 -0.91 7.86
C VAL A 165 8.42 -1.74 9.13
N MET A 166 8.89 -2.98 9.14
CA MET A 166 8.73 -3.85 10.31
C MET A 166 9.49 -3.31 11.53
N THR A 167 10.67 -2.74 11.35
CA THR A 167 11.42 -2.13 12.46
C THR A 167 10.71 -0.91 13.02
N ARG A 168 10.15 -0.05 12.14
CA ARG A 168 9.44 1.17 12.54
C ARG A 168 8.18 0.87 13.34
N PHE A 169 7.43 -0.16 12.95
CA PHE A 169 6.10 -0.44 13.49
C PHE A 169 6.01 -1.68 14.39
N LYS A 170 7.10 -2.37 14.70
CA LYS A 170 7.13 -3.65 15.44
C LYS A 170 6.39 -3.65 16.77
N GLU A 171 6.37 -2.51 17.48
CA GLU A 171 5.71 -2.39 18.77
C GLU A 171 4.21 -2.11 18.65
N ARG A 172 3.74 -1.74 17.45
CA ARG A 172 2.36 -1.34 17.17
C ARG A 172 1.58 -2.37 16.34
N ILE A 173 2.27 -3.20 15.57
CA ILE A 173 1.66 -4.18 14.68
C ILE A 173 2.05 -5.58 15.11
N LYS A 174 1.03 -6.35 15.44
CA LYS A 174 1.17 -7.74 15.89
C LYS A 174 0.98 -8.74 14.75
N TYR A 175 0.15 -8.41 13.76
CA TYR A 175 -0.20 -9.30 12.66
C TYR A 175 0.30 -8.74 11.32
N TRP A 176 1.18 -9.53 10.69
CA TRP A 176 1.79 -9.22 9.40
C TRP A 176 1.47 -10.31 8.38
#